data_a2db43d2113e8098f6c427ab4d088458
#
_entry.id   a2db43d2113e8098f6c427ab4d088458
#
_cell.length_a   1.000
_cell.length_b   1.000
_cell.length_c   1.000
_cell.angle_alpha   90.00
_cell.angle_beta   90.00
_cell.angle_gamma   90.00
#
_symmetry.space_group_name_H-M   'P 1'
#
loop_
_entity.id
_entity.type
_entity.pdbx_description
1 polymer ?
#
loop_
_entity_poly.entity_id
_entity_poly.type
_entity_poly.pdbx_seq_one_letter_code
_entity_poly.pdbx_strand_id
1 'polypeptide(L)'
;MSAPEYTPYKDALTESMTLLGQKEDTIFIGQQVLWHGNPMSTTIGEVPKDKLIELPVMEESQMGMSLGMAMFGKFVITFYPRWDFLICATNQLVNHVDKIGLMSKGEWTPNMIIRLGKGSDKPLDPGHQHRGNYIEEFKSMCPNINIVDLKNHNQILEAYNTAYRNGGITLLVEYPELYYSN
;
A
#
# COMPACT_ATOMS: atom_id res chain seq x y z
N MET A 1 15.01 -26.69 -8.22
CA MET A 1 15.19 -25.28 -7.81
C MET A 1 14.85 -25.20 -6.33
N SER A 2 15.79 -24.72 -5.49
CA SER A 2 15.50 -24.40 -4.09
C SER A 2 14.41 -23.33 -4.03
N ALA A 3 13.52 -23.39 -3.04
CA ALA A 3 12.56 -22.31 -2.79
C ALA A 3 13.33 -20.98 -2.61
N PRO A 4 12.82 -19.85 -3.12
CA PRO A 4 13.48 -18.57 -2.94
C PRO A 4 13.61 -18.28 -1.45
N GLU A 5 14.81 -17.95 -1.01
CA GLU A 5 15.07 -17.54 0.36
C GLU A 5 14.53 -16.14 0.56
N TYR A 6 13.68 -15.95 1.58
CA TYR A 6 13.11 -14.65 1.91
C TYR A 6 14.14 -13.76 2.60
N THR A 7 14.04 -12.48 2.37
CA THR A 7 14.96 -11.49 2.92
C THR A 7 14.40 -10.87 4.20
N PRO A 8 15.25 -10.27 5.05
CA PRO A 8 14.79 -9.45 6.18
C PRO A 8 13.81 -8.34 5.79
N TYR A 9 13.88 -7.87 4.53
CA TYR A 9 12.96 -6.87 4.01
C TYR A 9 11.53 -7.44 3.88
N LYS A 10 11.40 -8.61 3.31
CA LYS A 10 10.09 -9.28 3.20
C LYS A 10 9.56 -9.72 4.55
N ASP A 11 10.42 -10.21 5.44
CA ASP A 11 10.03 -10.64 6.78
C ASP A 11 9.44 -9.46 7.58
N ALA A 12 10.07 -8.28 7.52
CA ALA A 12 9.56 -7.07 8.16
C ALA A 12 8.21 -6.62 7.60
N LEU A 13 7.99 -6.77 6.29
CA LEU A 13 6.68 -6.50 5.67
C LEU A 13 5.62 -7.51 6.14
N THR A 14 5.97 -8.80 6.17
CA THR A 14 5.06 -9.85 6.64
C THR A 14 4.66 -9.64 8.10
N GLU A 15 5.62 -9.32 8.96
CA GLU A 15 5.37 -8.99 10.36
C GLU A 15 4.44 -7.77 10.47
N SER A 16 4.71 -6.69 9.72
CA SER A 16 3.87 -5.49 9.71
C SER A 16 2.42 -5.79 9.32
N MET A 17 2.22 -6.62 8.29
CA MET A 17 0.88 -7.02 7.85
C MET A 17 0.18 -7.92 8.86
N THR A 18 0.91 -8.83 9.49
CA THR A 18 0.36 -9.70 10.55
C THR A 18 -0.12 -8.86 11.73
N LEU A 19 0.70 -7.90 12.20
CA LEU A 19 0.32 -7.01 13.31
C LEU A 19 -0.88 -6.12 12.98
N LEU A 20 -0.94 -5.58 11.76
CA LEU A 20 -2.11 -4.83 11.30
C LEU A 20 -3.34 -5.73 11.16
N GLY A 21 -3.18 -6.95 10.69
CA GLY A 21 -4.26 -7.94 10.59
C GLY A 21 -4.91 -8.29 11.93
N GLN A 22 -4.18 -8.15 13.04
CA GLN A 22 -4.69 -8.36 14.40
C GLN A 22 -5.52 -7.19 14.94
N LYS A 23 -5.47 -6.00 14.32
CA LYS A 23 -6.25 -4.83 14.74
C LYS A 23 -7.70 -4.99 14.30
N GLU A 24 -8.66 -4.74 15.19
CA GLU A 24 -10.09 -4.96 14.96
C GLU A 24 -10.65 -4.10 13.80
N ASP A 25 -10.18 -2.88 13.69
CA ASP A 25 -10.68 -1.86 12.76
C ASP A 25 -10.09 -1.95 11.36
N THR A 26 -9.05 -2.79 11.13
CA THR A 26 -8.35 -2.87 9.84
C THR A 26 -9.10 -3.66 8.78
N ILE A 27 -9.00 -3.20 7.54
CA ILE A 27 -9.44 -3.88 6.32
C ILE A 27 -8.36 -3.75 5.24
N PHE A 28 -8.15 -4.81 4.49
CA PHE A 28 -7.18 -4.91 3.41
C PHE A 28 -7.90 -5.07 2.08
N ILE A 29 -7.63 -4.18 1.12
CA ILE A 29 -8.36 -4.14 -0.14
C ILE A 29 -7.41 -3.99 -1.32
N GLY A 30 -7.64 -4.73 -2.38
CA GLY A 30 -6.87 -4.63 -3.61
C GLY A 30 -7.02 -5.81 -4.54
N GLN A 31 -6.19 -5.82 -5.56
CA GLN A 31 -6.08 -6.94 -6.48
C GLN A 31 -5.10 -7.97 -5.93
N GLN A 32 -5.42 -9.26 -6.08
CA GLN A 32 -4.59 -10.38 -5.67
C GLN A 32 -4.28 -10.40 -4.15
N VAL A 33 -5.21 -9.91 -3.34
CA VAL A 33 -5.10 -10.01 -1.87
C VAL A 33 -5.56 -11.38 -1.37
N LEU A 34 -6.50 -12.04 -2.05
CA LEU A 34 -6.91 -13.43 -1.78
C LEU A 34 -6.12 -14.44 -2.61
N TRP A 35 -5.53 -14.03 -3.72
CA TRP A 35 -4.82 -14.88 -4.67
C TRP A 35 -3.39 -14.42 -4.84
N HIS A 36 -2.43 -15.30 -4.59
CA HIS A 36 -1.01 -14.96 -4.69
C HIS A 36 -0.59 -14.78 -6.16
N GLY A 37 -0.60 -13.55 -6.67
CA GLY A 37 -0.26 -13.22 -8.05
C GLY A 37 0.82 -12.13 -8.19
N ASN A 38 1.17 -11.46 -7.08
CA ASN A 38 2.24 -10.45 -7.07
C ASN A 38 3.10 -10.58 -5.79
N PRO A 39 4.30 -9.98 -5.73
CA PRO A 39 5.16 -10.06 -4.55
C PRO A 39 4.49 -9.58 -3.26
N MET A 40 3.70 -8.50 -3.30
CA MET A 40 3.07 -7.93 -2.11
C MET A 40 2.05 -8.89 -1.47
N SER A 41 1.31 -9.66 -2.28
CA SER A 41 0.35 -10.65 -1.78
C SER A 41 1.00 -11.77 -0.96
N THR A 42 2.30 -12.00 -1.15
CA THR A 42 3.05 -13.01 -0.37
C THR A 42 3.36 -12.57 1.07
N THR A 43 3.07 -11.33 1.43
CA THR A 43 3.32 -10.77 2.77
C THR A 43 2.08 -10.73 3.66
N ILE A 44 0.89 -11.15 3.16
CA ILE A 44 -0.39 -11.05 3.87
C ILE A 44 -0.99 -12.41 4.23
N GLY A 45 -0.20 -13.48 4.17
CA GLY A 45 -0.68 -14.85 4.42
C GLY A 45 -1.28 -15.08 5.80
N GLU A 46 -0.83 -14.31 6.80
CA GLU A 46 -1.30 -14.38 8.20
C GLU A 46 -2.45 -13.39 8.50
N VAL A 47 -2.86 -12.58 7.53
CA VAL A 47 -4.01 -11.67 7.70
C VAL A 47 -5.30 -12.50 7.63
N PRO A 48 -6.24 -12.33 8.59
CA PRO A 48 -7.52 -13.04 8.56
C PRO A 48 -8.28 -12.78 7.26
N LYS A 49 -8.81 -13.84 6.65
CA LYS A 49 -9.47 -13.79 5.33
C LYS A 49 -10.71 -12.90 5.29
N ASP A 50 -11.43 -12.79 6.39
CA ASP A 50 -12.60 -11.93 6.55
C ASP A 50 -12.26 -10.43 6.52
N LYS A 51 -10.98 -10.08 6.61
CA LYS A 51 -10.46 -8.72 6.45
C LYS A 51 -9.96 -8.42 5.04
N LEU A 52 -9.91 -9.40 4.15
CA LEU A 52 -9.41 -9.26 2.80
C LEU A 52 -10.55 -9.02 1.81
N ILE A 53 -10.51 -7.91 1.09
CA ILE A 53 -11.45 -7.58 0.02
C ILE A 53 -10.72 -7.67 -1.32
N GLU A 54 -10.99 -8.74 -2.06
CA GLU A 54 -10.46 -8.93 -3.41
C GLU A 54 -11.24 -8.08 -4.42
N LEU A 55 -10.53 -7.37 -5.26
CA LEU A 55 -11.13 -6.59 -6.35
C LEU A 55 -10.60 -7.04 -7.72
N PRO A 56 -11.41 -6.91 -8.77
CA PRO A 56 -10.90 -6.96 -10.13
C PRO A 56 -10.01 -5.73 -10.42
N VAL A 57 -9.42 -5.70 -11.62
CA VAL A 57 -8.60 -4.55 -12.09
C VAL A 57 -9.51 -3.32 -12.22
N MET A 58 -9.47 -2.42 -11.21
CA MET A 58 -10.30 -1.22 -11.14
C MET A 58 -9.70 -0.18 -10.17
N GLU A 59 -8.49 0.25 -10.42
CA GLU A 59 -7.64 1.02 -9.51
C GLU A 59 -8.29 2.32 -9.01
N GLU A 60 -8.97 3.05 -9.89
CA GLU A 60 -9.70 4.27 -9.51
C GLU A 60 -10.83 3.96 -8.53
N SER A 61 -11.65 2.96 -8.84
CA SER A 61 -12.74 2.54 -7.95
C SER A 61 -12.21 1.97 -6.64
N GLN A 62 -11.11 1.21 -6.67
CA GLN A 62 -10.43 0.73 -5.48
C GLN A 62 -10.05 1.88 -4.53
N MET A 63 -9.47 2.96 -5.06
CA MET A 63 -9.10 4.12 -4.25
C MET A 63 -10.33 4.82 -3.66
N GLY A 64 -11.38 5.02 -4.46
CA GLY A 64 -12.64 5.61 -4.00
C GLY A 64 -13.33 4.76 -2.92
N MET A 65 -13.37 3.43 -3.09
CA MET A 65 -13.91 2.50 -2.08
C MET A 65 -13.08 2.53 -0.81
N SER A 66 -11.75 2.57 -0.93
CA SER A 66 -10.83 2.69 0.21
C SER A 66 -11.10 3.95 1.02
N LEU A 67 -11.24 5.09 0.35
CA LEU A 67 -11.60 6.35 1.00
C LEU A 67 -12.97 6.25 1.69
N GLY A 68 -13.99 5.72 1.00
CA GLY A 68 -15.32 5.56 1.56
C GLY A 68 -15.32 4.71 2.84
N MET A 69 -14.65 3.56 2.84
CA MET A 69 -14.53 2.71 4.04
C MET A 69 -13.78 3.41 5.18
N ALA A 70 -12.72 4.16 4.87
CA ALA A 70 -11.97 4.93 5.86
C ALA A 70 -12.81 6.05 6.48
N MET A 71 -13.66 6.72 5.69
CA MET A 71 -14.62 7.71 6.19
C MET A 71 -15.67 7.09 7.11
N PHE A 72 -16.00 5.81 6.93
CA PHE A 72 -16.91 5.05 7.82
C PHE A 72 -16.18 4.39 9.00
N GLY A 73 -14.96 4.82 9.32
CA GLY A 73 -14.25 4.45 10.53
C GLY A 73 -13.40 3.19 10.45
N LYS A 74 -13.17 2.63 9.24
CA LYS A 74 -12.19 1.56 9.07
C LYS A 74 -10.79 2.14 8.88
N PHE A 75 -9.78 1.42 9.37
CA PHE A 75 -8.40 1.65 9.01
C PHE A 75 -8.10 0.82 7.75
N VAL A 76 -7.97 1.48 6.60
CA VAL A 76 -7.88 0.79 5.31
C VAL A 76 -6.43 0.64 4.86
N ILE A 77 -6.03 -0.60 4.52
CA ILE A 77 -4.76 -0.91 3.87
C ILE A 77 -5.09 -1.27 2.41
N THR A 78 -4.73 -0.38 1.47
CA THR A 78 -5.01 -0.59 0.04
C THR A 78 -3.73 -0.85 -0.73
N PHE A 79 -3.78 -1.75 -1.73
CA PHE A 79 -2.61 -2.32 -2.40
C PHE A 79 -2.51 -1.89 -3.86
N TYR A 80 -1.37 -1.32 -4.23
CA TYR A 80 -1.03 -1.01 -5.62
C TYR A 80 0.34 -1.64 -5.91
N PRO A 81 0.40 -2.74 -6.66
CA PRO A 81 1.65 -3.48 -6.86
C PRO A 81 2.76 -2.71 -7.56
N ARG A 82 2.41 -1.62 -8.24
CA ARG A 82 3.36 -0.72 -8.92
C ARG A 82 2.79 0.69 -9.08
N TRP A 83 3.68 1.66 -9.28
CA TRP A 83 3.32 3.05 -9.58
C TRP A 83 2.36 3.17 -10.76
N ASP A 84 2.59 2.38 -11.82
CA ASP A 84 1.79 2.44 -13.03
C ASP A 84 0.31 2.13 -12.78
N PHE A 85 0.03 1.29 -11.80
CA PHE A 85 -1.34 1.01 -11.37
C PHE A 85 -1.90 2.14 -10.49
N LEU A 86 -1.08 2.74 -9.62
CA LEU A 86 -1.52 3.91 -8.85
C LEU A 86 -1.82 5.11 -9.75
N ILE A 87 -1.11 5.28 -10.87
CA ILE A 87 -1.40 6.31 -11.87
C ILE A 87 -2.85 6.21 -12.36
N CYS A 88 -3.40 5.01 -12.52
CA CYS A 88 -4.81 4.82 -12.90
C CYS A 88 -5.79 5.32 -11.83
N ALA A 89 -5.36 5.50 -10.58
CA ALA A 89 -6.14 6.03 -9.46
C ALA A 89 -5.80 7.49 -9.11
N THR A 90 -5.03 8.18 -9.95
CA THR A 90 -4.52 9.53 -9.64
C THR A 90 -5.63 10.53 -9.38
N ASN A 91 -6.75 10.47 -10.13
CA ASN A 91 -7.88 11.36 -9.89
C ASN A 91 -8.43 11.21 -8.46
N GLN A 92 -8.71 9.99 -8.01
CA GLN A 92 -9.20 9.76 -6.65
C GLN A 92 -8.17 10.16 -5.60
N LEU A 93 -6.90 9.85 -5.85
CA LEU A 93 -5.82 10.15 -4.89
C LEU A 93 -5.62 11.66 -4.73
N VAL A 94 -5.45 12.38 -5.85
CA VAL A 94 -5.12 13.82 -5.84
C VAL A 94 -6.33 14.70 -5.53
N ASN A 95 -7.49 14.40 -6.11
CA ASN A 95 -8.65 15.27 -6.01
C ASN A 95 -9.54 14.95 -4.80
N HIS A 96 -9.49 13.74 -4.26
CA HIS A 96 -10.36 13.33 -3.17
C HIS A 96 -9.56 12.94 -1.91
N VAL A 97 -8.70 11.93 -1.98
CA VAL A 97 -7.98 11.41 -0.82
C VAL A 97 -7.07 12.47 -0.19
N ASP A 98 -6.26 13.15 -1.01
CA ASP A 98 -5.38 14.23 -0.53
C ASP A 98 -6.15 15.41 0.07
N LYS A 99 -7.35 15.71 -0.45
CA LYS A 99 -8.07 16.94 -0.13
C LYS A 99 -9.26 16.77 0.81
N ILE A 100 -9.61 15.54 1.19
CA ILE A 100 -10.82 15.27 1.97
C ILE A 100 -10.86 16.06 3.29
N GLY A 101 -9.73 16.16 3.99
CA GLY A 101 -9.62 16.94 5.21
C GLY A 101 -9.86 18.44 4.97
N LEU A 102 -9.34 18.98 3.86
CA LEU A 102 -9.55 20.37 3.49
C LEU A 102 -11.01 20.63 3.07
N MET A 103 -11.57 19.76 2.23
CA MET A 103 -12.96 19.88 1.76
C MET A 103 -13.97 19.79 2.88
N SER A 104 -13.72 18.94 3.87
CA SER A 104 -14.57 18.78 5.05
C SER A 104 -14.26 19.75 6.18
N LYS A 105 -13.30 20.66 6.00
CA LYS A 105 -12.81 21.58 7.05
C LYS A 105 -12.35 20.85 8.33
N GLY A 106 -11.76 19.68 8.16
CA GLY A 106 -11.25 18.84 9.24
C GLY A 106 -12.28 17.92 9.89
N GLU A 107 -13.53 17.91 9.43
CA GLU A 107 -14.55 16.99 9.97
C GLU A 107 -14.27 15.53 9.64
N TRP A 108 -13.62 15.26 8.48
CA TRP A 108 -13.24 13.93 8.06
C TRP A 108 -11.72 13.75 8.05
N THR A 109 -11.26 12.82 8.85
CA THR A 109 -9.84 12.44 8.95
C THR A 109 -9.72 10.92 8.74
N PRO A 110 -9.87 10.44 7.49
CA PRO A 110 -9.83 9.01 7.18
C PRO A 110 -8.45 8.43 7.47
N ASN A 111 -8.42 7.19 7.94
CA ASN A 111 -7.20 6.46 8.27
C ASN A 111 -6.89 5.44 7.17
N MET A 112 -5.80 5.65 6.44
CA MET A 112 -5.44 4.81 5.31
C MET A 112 -3.92 4.61 5.22
N ILE A 113 -3.51 3.40 4.92
CA ILE A 113 -2.19 3.08 4.39
C ILE A 113 -2.35 2.65 2.93
N ILE A 114 -1.68 3.37 2.04
CA ILE A 114 -1.56 3.00 0.64
C ILE A 114 -0.23 2.28 0.48
N ARG A 115 -0.28 0.97 0.30
CA ARG A 115 0.91 0.16 0.00
C ARG A 115 1.19 0.22 -1.49
N LEU A 116 2.40 0.58 -1.83
CA LEU A 116 2.80 0.77 -3.21
C LEU A 116 4.13 0.10 -3.50
N GLY A 117 4.16 -0.77 -4.50
CA GLY A 117 5.40 -1.33 -5.03
C GLY A 117 6.09 -0.35 -5.99
N LYS A 118 7.37 -0.07 -5.76
CA LYS A 118 8.21 0.63 -6.73
C LYS A 118 8.41 -0.25 -7.96
N GLY A 119 8.40 0.36 -9.15
CA GLY A 119 8.75 -0.32 -10.40
C GLY A 119 10.22 -0.78 -10.40
N SER A 120 10.46 -2.00 -10.86
CA SER A 120 11.79 -2.64 -10.91
C SER A 120 11.92 -3.58 -12.09
N ASP A 121 13.14 -3.84 -12.54
CA ASP A 121 13.47 -4.87 -13.51
C ASP A 121 13.81 -6.23 -12.86
N LYS A 122 13.74 -6.32 -11.54
CA LYS A 122 14.03 -7.53 -10.76
C LYS A 122 12.86 -7.90 -9.86
N PRO A 123 12.66 -9.17 -9.52
CA PRO A 123 13.37 -10.37 -10.03
C PRO A 123 12.98 -10.74 -11.46
N LEU A 124 11.94 -10.11 -12.02
CA LEU A 124 11.46 -10.26 -13.39
C LEU A 124 11.33 -8.88 -14.02
N ASP A 125 11.89 -8.69 -15.19
CA ASP A 125 11.72 -7.46 -15.97
C ASP A 125 10.32 -7.40 -16.60
N PRO A 126 9.46 -6.47 -16.13
CA PRO A 126 8.10 -6.33 -16.66
C PRO A 126 8.03 -5.41 -17.88
N GLY A 127 9.15 -4.91 -18.37
CA GLY A 127 9.24 -3.93 -19.46
C GLY A 127 9.19 -2.46 -18.96
N HIS A 128 9.43 -1.56 -19.90
CA HIS A 128 9.59 -0.12 -19.63
C HIS A 128 8.39 0.54 -18.95
N GLN A 129 7.16 0.08 -19.23
CA GLN A 129 5.94 0.62 -18.64
C GLN A 129 5.83 0.38 -17.12
N HIS A 130 6.61 -0.56 -16.55
CA HIS A 130 6.44 -1.01 -15.18
C HIS A 130 7.70 -0.80 -14.30
N ARG A 131 8.57 0.13 -14.71
CA ARG A 131 9.81 0.47 -13.98
C ARG A 131 9.78 1.87 -13.36
N GLY A 132 8.62 2.54 -13.37
CA GLY A 132 8.48 3.90 -12.88
C GLY A 132 8.75 4.05 -11.39
N ASN A 133 9.24 5.24 -11.01
CA ASN A 133 9.31 5.71 -9.64
C ASN A 133 8.92 7.19 -9.64
N TYR A 134 7.79 7.51 -9.04
CA TYR A 134 7.17 8.84 -9.11
C TYR A 134 6.97 9.45 -7.71
N ILE A 135 7.89 9.14 -6.76
CA ILE A 135 7.79 9.63 -5.37
C ILE A 135 7.73 11.15 -5.33
N GLU A 136 8.62 11.84 -6.03
CA GLU A 136 8.72 13.30 -5.96
C GLU A 136 7.52 13.98 -6.66
N GLU A 137 7.04 13.40 -7.75
CA GLU A 137 5.85 13.88 -8.46
C GLU A 137 4.61 13.77 -7.56
N PHE A 138 4.43 12.63 -6.89
CA PHE A 138 3.30 12.43 -5.99
C PHE A 138 3.42 13.25 -4.70
N LYS A 139 4.60 13.48 -4.16
CA LYS A 139 4.79 14.45 -3.06
C LYS A 139 4.34 15.85 -3.45
N SER A 140 4.63 16.25 -4.69
CA SER A 140 4.20 17.55 -5.22
C SER A 140 2.69 17.64 -5.43
N MET A 141 2.06 16.55 -5.93
CA MET A 141 0.62 16.51 -6.20
C MET A 141 -0.24 16.29 -4.95
N CYS A 142 0.31 15.62 -3.93
CA CYS A 142 -0.42 15.19 -2.72
C CYS A 142 0.27 15.72 -1.46
N PRO A 143 0.28 17.04 -1.21
CA PRO A 143 0.99 17.64 -0.08
C PRO A 143 0.40 17.29 1.30
N ASN A 144 -0.82 16.77 1.35
CA ASN A 144 -1.49 16.39 2.61
C ASN A 144 -1.35 14.89 2.93
N ILE A 145 -0.71 14.11 2.05
CA ILE A 145 -0.43 12.69 2.25
C ILE A 145 1.03 12.53 2.71
N ASN A 146 1.23 11.77 3.78
CA ASN A 146 2.58 11.40 4.20
C ASN A 146 3.14 10.31 3.26
N ILE A 147 4.19 10.61 2.50
CA ILE A 147 4.82 9.64 1.57
C ILE A 147 6.19 9.23 2.10
N VAL A 148 6.32 7.94 2.43
CA VAL A 148 7.52 7.35 3.02
C VAL A 148 8.14 6.34 2.06
N ASP A 149 9.42 6.53 1.78
CA ASP A 149 10.24 5.68 0.92
C ASP A 149 10.97 4.61 1.75
N LEU A 150 10.53 3.34 1.67
CA LEU A 150 10.99 2.23 2.50
C LEU A 150 12.21 1.52 1.89
N LYS A 151 13.34 2.20 1.80
CA LYS A 151 14.58 1.64 1.20
C LYS A 151 15.27 0.56 2.04
N ASN A 152 14.98 0.51 3.34
CA ASN A 152 15.69 -0.34 4.28
C ASN A 152 14.71 -1.13 5.15
N HIS A 153 14.99 -2.42 5.36
CA HIS A 153 14.16 -3.29 6.20
C HIS A 153 13.98 -2.78 7.64
N ASN A 154 15.00 -2.12 8.22
CA ASN A 154 14.93 -1.57 9.57
C ASN A 154 13.90 -0.43 9.73
N GLN A 155 13.43 0.17 8.63
CA GLN A 155 12.44 1.24 8.65
C GLN A 155 11.00 0.72 8.60
N ILE A 156 10.80 -0.51 8.10
CA ILE A 156 9.48 -1.00 7.69
C ILE A 156 8.52 -1.09 8.86
N LEU A 157 8.88 -1.86 9.88
CA LEU A 157 7.99 -2.11 11.01
C LEU A 157 7.60 -0.82 11.72
N GLU A 158 8.56 0.09 11.95
CA GLU A 158 8.28 1.38 12.60
C GLU A 158 7.44 2.30 11.70
N ALA A 159 7.66 2.30 10.37
CA ALA A 159 6.87 3.11 9.44
C ALA A 159 5.39 2.68 9.44
N TYR A 160 5.12 1.38 9.37
CA TYR A 160 3.76 0.84 9.43
C TYR A 160 3.09 1.09 10.79
N ASN A 161 3.81 0.86 11.89
CA ASN A 161 3.32 1.13 13.24
C ASN A 161 3.04 2.61 13.45
N THR A 162 3.90 3.49 12.96
CA THR A 162 3.72 4.95 13.06
C THR A 162 2.53 5.41 12.24
N ALA A 163 2.37 4.92 11.01
CA ALA A 163 1.23 5.23 10.16
C ALA A 163 -0.10 4.82 10.84
N TYR A 164 -0.13 3.63 11.46
CA TYR A 164 -1.33 3.17 12.18
C TYR A 164 -1.60 3.99 13.45
N ARG A 165 -0.58 4.27 14.28
CA ARG A 165 -0.75 5.03 15.54
C ARG A 165 -1.16 6.48 15.31
N ASN A 166 -0.55 7.12 14.33
CA ASN A 166 -0.81 8.54 14.05
C ASN A 166 -2.12 8.75 13.30
N GLY A 167 -2.61 7.72 12.60
CA GLY A 167 -3.76 7.86 11.71
C GLY A 167 -3.48 8.75 10.50
N GLY A 168 -4.53 9.21 9.86
CA GLY A 168 -4.44 9.98 8.63
C GLY A 168 -4.08 9.09 7.43
N ILE A 169 -3.52 9.70 6.39
CA ILE A 169 -3.23 9.00 5.13
C ILE A 169 -1.72 8.92 4.93
N THR A 170 -1.21 7.70 4.82
CA THR A 170 0.21 7.44 4.56
C THR A 170 0.37 6.54 3.34
N LEU A 171 1.20 6.95 2.37
CA LEU A 171 1.62 6.14 1.24
C LEU A 171 3.02 5.59 1.54
N LEU A 172 3.13 4.26 1.61
CA LEU A 172 4.37 3.54 1.88
C LEU A 172 4.89 2.89 0.60
N VAL A 173 6.06 3.35 0.13
CA VAL A 173 6.67 2.85 -1.11
C VAL A 173 7.62 1.71 -0.78
N GLU A 174 7.29 0.51 -1.25
CA GLU A 174 8.03 -0.73 -1.06
C GLU A 174 8.90 -1.07 -2.28
N TYR A 175 9.90 -1.90 -2.06
CA TYR A 175 10.89 -2.32 -3.06
C TYR A 175 10.76 -3.82 -3.33
N PRO A 176 9.92 -4.27 -4.29
CA PRO A 176 9.71 -5.69 -4.58
C PRO A 176 10.97 -6.46 -4.93
N GLU A 177 11.97 -5.78 -5.50
CA GLU A 177 13.29 -6.35 -5.77
C GLU A 177 14.06 -6.77 -4.51
N LEU A 178 13.69 -6.24 -3.36
CA LEU A 178 14.30 -6.59 -2.07
C LEU A 178 13.58 -7.72 -1.33
N TYR A 179 12.50 -8.28 -1.89
CA TYR A 179 11.74 -9.35 -1.23
C TYR A 179 12.43 -10.70 -1.30
N TYR A 180 13.34 -10.89 -2.26
CA TYR A 180 14.01 -12.16 -2.52
C TYR A 180 15.53 -11.96 -2.56
N SER A 181 16.27 -12.91 -1.99
CA SER A 181 17.72 -12.97 -2.19
C SER A 181 18.04 -13.30 -3.65
N ASN A 182 19.04 -12.62 -4.20
CA ASN A 182 19.55 -12.87 -5.56
C ASN A 182 20.28 -14.21 -5.66
#